data_4dc8729dd356ab1e665baf55820d9a03
#
_entry.id   4dc8729dd356ab1e665baf55820d9a03
#
_cell.length_a   1.000
_cell.length_b   1.000
_cell.length_c   1.000
_cell.angle_alpha   90.00
_cell.angle_beta   90.00
_cell.angle_gamma   90.00
#
_symmetry.space_group_name_H-M   'P 1'
#
loop_
_entity.id
_entity.type
_entity.pdbx_description
1 polymer ?
#
loop_
_entity_poly.entity_id
_entity_poly.type
_entity_poly.pdbx_seq_one_letter_code
_entity_poly.pdbx_strand_id
1 'polypeptide(L)'
;MKTAKYIWMDGGFLKWQDANIHITSHTLHYGNGVFEGIRAYKTQNGLAIFKLKKHIKRLLDSARITMIDVPFSYKEIEKAIIELLKKNEFENNTYIRPIIYYSDGNLGILPSECKSKLAIIAWEWSSPIEKDGLKKGIRAKISSFRRNSANSTMSKAKAVSNYLNSQMSKQEALDCGYDVALLLDDNGFVAEASGECFFMVRNKVLISPFNDNS
;
A
#
# COMPACT_ATOMS: atom_id res chain seq x y z
N MET A 1 16.04 0.59 9.25
CA MET A 1 15.45 -0.20 8.15
C MET A 1 16.60 -0.72 7.29
N LYS A 2 16.73 -2.04 7.12
CA LYS A 2 17.72 -2.60 6.18
C LYS A 2 17.14 -2.44 4.78
N THR A 3 17.71 -1.54 3.98
CA THR A 3 17.31 -1.32 2.59
C THR A 3 17.75 -2.50 1.71
N ALA A 4 17.00 -2.75 0.65
CA ALA A 4 17.37 -3.73 -0.36
C ALA A 4 18.64 -3.31 -1.11
N LYS A 5 19.39 -4.28 -1.64
CA LYS A 5 20.47 -4.02 -2.60
C LYS A 5 19.92 -3.66 -3.99
N TYR A 6 18.80 -4.28 -4.34
CA TYR A 6 18.15 -4.19 -5.66
C TYR A 6 16.67 -3.87 -5.55
N ILE A 7 16.19 -3.13 -6.54
CA ILE A 7 14.77 -2.89 -6.85
C ILE A 7 14.52 -3.54 -8.22
N TRP A 8 13.33 -4.14 -8.40
CA TRP A 8 12.86 -4.53 -9.73
C TRP A 8 12.04 -3.36 -10.29
N MET A 9 12.39 -2.92 -11.49
CA MET A 9 11.73 -1.79 -12.12
C MET A 9 11.61 -2.03 -13.62
N ASP A 10 10.40 -2.03 -14.12
CA ASP A 10 10.05 -2.03 -15.54
C ASP A 10 10.74 -3.11 -16.38
N GLY A 11 10.80 -4.35 -15.86
CA GLY A 11 11.36 -5.51 -16.52
C GLY A 11 12.78 -5.89 -16.08
N GLY A 12 13.45 -5.08 -15.26
CA GLY A 12 14.83 -5.29 -14.86
C GLY A 12 15.14 -5.06 -13.39
N PHE A 13 16.33 -5.47 -12.96
CA PHE A 13 16.84 -5.16 -11.62
C PHE A 13 17.80 -3.98 -11.68
N LEU A 14 17.55 -2.98 -10.85
CA LEU A 14 18.41 -1.83 -10.64
C LEU A 14 19.02 -1.89 -9.23
N LYS A 15 20.17 -1.29 -9.02
CA LYS A 15 20.66 -1.03 -7.67
C LYS A 15 19.71 -0.03 -6.99
N TRP A 16 19.60 -0.11 -5.66
CA TRP A 16 18.72 0.76 -4.89
C TRP A 16 18.88 2.25 -5.23
N GLN A 17 20.10 2.75 -5.30
CA GLN A 17 20.40 4.16 -5.57
C GLN A 17 20.09 4.60 -7.01
N ASP A 18 19.99 3.66 -7.95
CA ASP A 18 19.79 3.95 -9.37
C ASP A 18 18.31 3.94 -9.78
N ALA A 19 17.42 3.53 -8.85
CA ALA A 19 15.97 3.47 -9.09
C ALA A 19 15.35 4.88 -8.92
N ASN A 20 15.52 5.72 -9.93
CA ASN A 20 15.05 7.09 -9.98
C ASN A 20 13.89 7.26 -10.96
N ILE A 21 13.03 8.26 -10.73
CA ILE A 21 12.00 8.69 -11.65
C ILE A 21 12.22 10.15 -12.02
N HIS A 22 11.80 10.55 -13.20
CA HIS A 22 11.89 11.93 -13.61
C HIS A 22 10.88 12.79 -12.83
N ILE A 23 11.22 14.05 -12.55
CA ILE A 23 10.35 14.98 -11.79
C ILE A 23 9.00 15.20 -12.49
N THR A 24 8.92 15.05 -13.80
CA THR A 24 7.68 15.15 -14.58
C THR A 24 6.86 13.86 -14.61
N SER A 25 7.19 12.85 -13.79
CA SER A 25 6.32 11.68 -13.66
C SER A 25 4.91 12.09 -13.28
N HIS A 26 3.94 11.75 -14.13
CA HIS A 26 2.55 12.19 -13.99
C HIS A 26 1.94 11.82 -12.64
N THR A 27 2.22 10.61 -12.16
CA THR A 27 1.75 10.15 -10.84
C THR A 27 2.25 11.04 -9.69
N LEU A 28 3.44 11.62 -9.80
CA LEU A 28 3.98 12.52 -8.78
C LEU A 28 3.15 13.82 -8.66
N HIS A 29 2.56 14.28 -9.74
CA HIS A 29 1.76 15.52 -9.79
C HIS A 29 0.28 15.27 -9.48
N TYR A 30 -0.29 14.17 -9.94
CA TYR A 30 -1.74 13.95 -9.92
C TYR A 30 -2.17 12.73 -9.07
N GLY A 31 -1.22 11.97 -8.51
CA GLY A 31 -1.53 10.84 -7.63
C GLY A 31 -2.14 9.62 -8.33
N ASN A 32 -2.23 9.59 -9.67
CA ASN A 32 -2.76 8.47 -10.42
C ASN A 32 -1.75 7.31 -10.48
N GLY A 33 -1.75 6.51 -9.43
CA GLY A 33 -0.96 5.29 -9.29
C GLY A 33 -1.64 4.35 -8.30
N VAL A 34 -1.32 3.06 -8.37
CA VAL A 34 -1.85 2.05 -7.47
C VAL A 34 -0.72 1.19 -6.91
N PHE A 35 -0.89 0.67 -5.70
CA PHE A 35 0.15 -0.12 -5.06
C PHE A 35 -0.40 -1.23 -4.18
N GLU A 36 0.48 -2.11 -3.74
CA GLU A 36 0.18 -3.12 -2.73
C GLU A 36 1.15 -3.09 -1.57
N GLY A 37 0.72 -3.66 -0.46
CA GLY A 37 1.54 -3.93 0.70
C GLY A 37 1.47 -5.42 1.02
N ILE A 38 2.53 -6.14 0.71
CA ILE A 38 2.59 -7.59 0.84
C ILE A 38 3.60 -7.95 1.91
N ARG A 39 3.28 -8.91 2.77
CA ARG A 39 4.19 -9.40 3.82
C ARG A 39 4.76 -10.74 3.44
N ALA A 40 6.06 -10.88 3.61
CA ALA A 40 6.74 -12.18 3.63
C ALA A 40 7.25 -12.41 5.06
N TYR A 41 6.94 -13.60 5.59
CA TYR A 41 7.29 -13.97 6.96
C TYR A 41 8.41 -14.99 6.98
N LYS A 42 9.35 -14.84 7.90
CA LYS A 42 10.40 -15.82 8.16
C LYS A 42 9.78 -17.10 8.68
N THR A 43 10.13 -18.20 8.04
CA THR A 43 9.75 -19.57 8.45
C THR A 43 11.00 -20.45 8.56
N GLN A 44 10.84 -21.67 9.01
CA GLN A 44 11.94 -22.66 9.04
C GLN A 44 12.47 -22.98 7.63
N ASN A 45 11.63 -22.83 6.59
CA ASN A 45 11.96 -23.13 5.20
C ASN A 45 12.27 -21.87 4.34
N GLY A 46 12.61 -20.75 5.00
CA GLY A 46 12.84 -19.46 4.33
C GLY A 46 11.65 -18.51 4.40
N LEU A 47 11.58 -17.53 3.51
CA LEU A 47 10.52 -16.55 3.49
C LEU A 47 9.25 -17.08 2.82
N ALA A 48 8.12 -17.01 3.53
CA ALA A 48 6.80 -17.35 3.00
C ALA A 48 6.00 -16.07 2.72
N ILE A 49 5.67 -15.81 1.45
CA ILE A 49 4.89 -14.65 1.05
C ILE A 49 3.41 -14.90 1.36
N PHE A 50 2.83 -14.09 2.22
CA PHE A 50 1.43 -14.26 2.61
C PHE A 50 0.48 -13.76 1.53
N LYS A 51 -0.43 -14.65 1.08
CA LYS A 51 -1.52 -14.33 0.12
C LYS A 51 -1.08 -13.64 -1.17
N LEU A 52 0.13 -13.92 -1.69
CA LEU A 52 0.70 -13.29 -2.89
C LEU A 52 -0.30 -13.19 -4.04
N LYS A 53 -0.97 -14.29 -4.36
CA LYS A 53 -1.96 -14.34 -5.46
C LYS A 53 -3.11 -13.34 -5.29
N LYS A 54 -3.61 -13.18 -4.06
CA LYS A 54 -4.72 -12.24 -3.77
C LYS A 54 -4.25 -10.78 -3.87
N HIS A 55 -3.04 -10.50 -3.43
CA HIS A 55 -2.45 -9.16 -3.53
C HIS A 55 -2.20 -8.76 -4.98
N ILE A 56 -1.62 -9.64 -5.81
CA ILE A 56 -1.42 -9.33 -7.24
C ILE A 56 -2.77 -9.11 -7.93
N LYS A 57 -3.77 -9.95 -7.64
CA LYS A 57 -5.12 -9.75 -8.18
C LYS A 57 -5.66 -8.37 -7.80
N ARG A 58 -5.57 -7.96 -6.52
CA ARG A 58 -6.06 -6.65 -6.07
C ARG A 58 -5.27 -5.49 -6.68
N LEU A 59 -3.95 -5.64 -6.90
CA LEU A 59 -3.14 -4.65 -7.63
C LEU A 59 -3.68 -4.42 -9.03
N LEU A 60 -3.94 -5.50 -9.77
CA LEU A 60 -4.49 -5.44 -11.13
C LEU A 60 -5.94 -4.92 -11.15
N ASP A 61 -6.77 -5.33 -10.19
CA ASP A 61 -8.13 -4.80 -10.03
C ASP A 61 -8.09 -3.29 -9.71
N SER A 62 -7.18 -2.84 -8.85
CA SER A 62 -6.99 -1.42 -8.55
C SER A 62 -6.57 -0.63 -9.78
N ALA A 63 -5.63 -1.15 -10.59
CA ALA A 63 -5.21 -0.51 -11.83
C ALA A 63 -6.39 -0.39 -12.82
N ARG A 64 -7.19 -1.44 -12.95
CA ARG A 64 -8.39 -1.42 -13.81
C ARG A 64 -9.42 -0.39 -13.35
N ILE A 65 -9.70 -0.29 -12.04
CA ILE A 65 -10.62 0.71 -11.48
C ILE A 65 -10.14 2.14 -11.76
N THR A 66 -8.83 2.37 -11.71
CA THR A 66 -8.22 3.69 -11.97
C THR A 66 -7.82 3.88 -13.43
N MET A 67 -8.24 2.98 -14.33
CA MET A 67 -7.99 3.02 -15.78
C MET A 67 -6.50 3.10 -16.14
N ILE A 68 -5.65 2.40 -15.39
CA ILE A 68 -4.22 2.28 -15.69
C ILE A 68 -3.99 0.96 -16.44
N ASP A 69 -3.48 1.05 -17.66
CA ASP A 69 -3.03 -0.12 -18.41
C ASP A 69 -1.75 -0.67 -17.78
N VAL A 70 -1.74 -1.97 -17.49
CA VAL A 70 -0.61 -2.62 -16.84
C VAL A 70 0.24 -3.34 -17.88
N PRO A 71 1.52 -2.97 -18.07
CA PRO A 71 2.34 -3.56 -19.12
C PRO A 71 2.87 -4.96 -18.78
N PHE A 72 2.49 -5.53 -17.65
CA PHE A 72 2.93 -6.84 -17.16
C PHE A 72 1.76 -7.75 -16.80
N SER A 73 1.85 -9.00 -17.20
CA SER A 73 0.89 -10.03 -16.83
C SER A 73 1.01 -10.42 -15.35
N TYR A 74 -0.03 -11.05 -14.82
CA TYR A 74 -0.04 -11.61 -13.47
C TYR A 74 1.19 -12.47 -13.18
N LYS A 75 1.57 -13.36 -14.12
CA LYS A 75 2.70 -14.30 -13.94
C LYS A 75 4.04 -13.58 -13.92
N GLU A 76 4.21 -12.54 -14.72
CA GLU A 76 5.43 -11.72 -14.73
C GLU A 76 5.60 -10.98 -13.41
N ILE A 77 4.52 -10.39 -12.87
CA ILE A 77 4.54 -9.72 -11.56
C ILE A 77 4.86 -10.73 -10.44
N GLU A 78 4.24 -11.90 -10.44
CA GLU A 78 4.52 -12.97 -9.47
C GLU A 78 5.98 -13.39 -9.50
N LYS A 79 6.51 -13.65 -10.69
CA LYS A 79 7.91 -14.01 -10.92
C LYS A 79 8.87 -12.91 -10.44
N ALA A 80 8.61 -11.66 -10.82
CA ALA A 80 9.42 -10.51 -10.44
C ALA A 80 9.50 -10.34 -8.90
N ILE A 81 8.39 -10.50 -8.19
CA ILE A 81 8.35 -10.43 -6.71
C ILE A 81 9.24 -11.54 -6.11
N ILE A 82 9.08 -12.77 -6.57
CA ILE A 82 9.83 -13.91 -6.02
C ILE A 82 11.34 -13.75 -6.32
N GLU A 83 11.69 -13.37 -7.53
CA GLU A 83 13.09 -13.15 -7.93
C GLU A 83 13.73 -11.98 -7.19
N LEU A 84 12.98 -10.90 -6.93
CA LEU A 84 13.46 -9.76 -6.14
C LEU A 84 13.83 -10.17 -4.71
N LEU A 85 13.00 -10.99 -4.05
CA LEU A 85 13.31 -11.48 -2.70
C LEU A 85 14.55 -12.36 -2.70
N LYS A 86 14.67 -13.28 -3.64
CA LYS A 86 15.85 -14.15 -3.78
C LYS A 86 17.12 -13.34 -4.03
N LYS A 87 17.06 -12.34 -4.94
CA LYS A 87 18.22 -11.51 -5.31
C LYS A 87 18.72 -10.64 -4.16
N ASN A 88 17.83 -10.24 -3.26
CA ASN A 88 18.19 -9.41 -2.10
C ASN A 88 18.60 -10.24 -0.86
N GLU A 89 18.41 -11.56 -0.89
CA GLU A 89 18.81 -12.45 0.20
C GLU A 89 18.26 -12.01 1.56
N PHE A 90 16.95 -11.69 1.61
CA PHE A 90 16.30 -11.32 2.87
C PHE A 90 16.14 -12.53 3.77
N GLU A 91 16.46 -12.36 5.04
CA GLU A 91 16.39 -13.43 6.07
C GLU A 91 15.29 -13.20 7.12
N ASN A 92 14.76 -11.99 7.20
CA ASN A 92 13.77 -11.60 8.20
C ASN A 92 12.44 -11.21 7.54
N ASN A 93 11.42 -10.99 8.38
CA ASN A 93 10.14 -10.51 7.90
C ASN A 93 10.32 -9.32 6.97
N THR A 94 9.76 -9.42 5.78
CA THR A 94 9.98 -8.49 4.68
C THR A 94 8.67 -7.90 4.22
N TYR A 95 8.67 -6.60 3.98
CA TYR A 95 7.57 -5.90 3.32
C TYR A 95 7.89 -5.72 1.85
N ILE A 96 6.91 -5.95 0.98
CA ILE A 96 7.03 -5.87 -0.46
C ILE A 96 6.01 -4.85 -0.96
N ARG A 97 6.49 -3.86 -1.73
CA ARG A 97 5.71 -2.76 -2.29
C ARG A 97 5.78 -2.77 -3.82
N PRO A 98 4.91 -3.49 -4.52
CA PRO A 98 4.69 -3.22 -5.94
C PRO A 98 3.88 -1.94 -6.09
N ILE A 99 4.27 -1.10 -7.04
CA ILE A 99 3.59 0.13 -7.40
C ILE A 99 3.51 0.26 -8.92
N ILE A 100 2.33 0.51 -9.44
CA ILE A 100 2.09 0.84 -10.84
C ILE A 100 1.82 2.34 -10.91
N TYR A 101 2.51 3.04 -11.80
CA TYR A 101 2.47 4.49 -11.88
C TYR A 101 2.66 4.97 -13.32
N TYR A 102 2.21 6.18 -13.62
CA TYR A 102 2.53 6.83 -14.88
C TYR A 102 3.87 7.56 -14.80
N SER A 103 4.73 7.28 -15.79
CA SER A 103 6.04 7.91 -15.93
C SER A 103 5.93 9.36 -16.42
N ASP A 104 7.07 9.90 -16.82
CA ASP A 104 7.20 11.20 -17.48
C ASP A 104 6.46 11.25 -18.83
N GLY A 105 5.98 12.43 -19.17
CA GLY A 105 5.20 12.71 -20.37
C GLY A 105 4.53 14.07 -20.27
N ASN A 106 3.36 14.18 -20.87
CA ASN A 106 2.55 15.40 -20.80
C ASN A 106 2.03 15.61 -19.36
N LEU A 107 2.13 16.83 -18.84
CA LEU A 107 1.61 17.25 -17.53
C LEU A 107 0.20 17.81 -17.59
N GLY A 108 -0.58 17.52 -18.64
CA GLY A 108 -2.02 17.73 -18.63
C GLY A 108 -2.72 16.83 -17.60
N ILE A 109 -3.98 17.11 -17.29
CA ILE A 109 -4.73 16.33 -16.28
C ILE A 109 -4.91 14.85 -16.67
N LEU A 110 -4.96 14.56 -17.97
CA LEU A 110 -5.00 13.19 -18.48
C LEU A 110 -3.60 12.69 -18.83
N PRO A 111 -3.23 11.46 -18.44
CA PRO A 111 -1.90 10.89 -18.71
C PRO A 111 -1.75 10.32 -20.13
N SER A 112 -2.36 10.95 -21.14
CA SER A 112 -2.52 10.41 -22.50
C SER A 112 -1.22 10.05 -23.22
N GLU A 113 -0.11 10.73 -22.88
CA GLU A 113 1.22 10.48 -23.45
C GLU A 113 2.19 9.81 -22.45
N CYS A 114 1.72 9.53 -21.24
CA CYS A 114 2.54 8.92 -20.20
C CYS A 114 2.46 7.41 -20.29
N LYS A 115 3.62 6.74 -20.23
CA LYS A 115 3.65 5.28 -20.14
C LYS A 115 3.43 4.82 -18.71
N SER A 116 2.59 3.82 -18.53
CA SER A 116 2.49 3.14 -17.25
C SER A 116 3.71 2.25 -17.02
N LYS A 117 4.19 2.21 -15.79
CA LYS A 117 5.36 1.46 -15.35
C LYS A 117 5.08 0.71 -14.06
N LEU A 118 5.87 -0.33 -13.80
CA LEU A 118 5.81 -1.10 -12.55
C LEU A 118 7.17 -1.08 -11.86
N ALA A 119 7.18 -0.71 -10.59
CA ALA A 119 8.33 -0.92 -9.71
C ALA A 119 7.94 -1.83 -8.54
N ILE A 120 8.86 -2.68 -8.10
CA ILE A 120 8.71 -3.56 -6.95
C ILE A 120 9.87 -3.32 -6.00
N ILE A 121 9.54 -2.81 -4.81
CA ILE A 121 10.49 -2.49 -3.75
C ILE A 121 10.28 -3.48 -2.61
N ALA A 122 11.36 -3.89 -1.93
CA ALA A 122 11.24 -4.70 -0.73
C ALA A 122 12.24 -4.24 0.34
N TRP A 123 11.88 -4.42 1.62
CA TRP A 123 12.76 -4.12 2.75
C TRP A 123 12.40 -4.94 3.97
N GLU A 124 13.36 -5.20 4.85
CA GLU A 124 13.07 -5.85 6.12
C GLU A 124 12.23 -4.92 7.00
N TRP A 125 11.13 -5.44 7.50
CA TRP A 125 10.16 -4.70 8.29
C TRP A 125 9.99 -5.30 9.68
N SER A 126 10.24 -4.47 10.68
CA SER A 126 9.81 -4.71 12.05
C SER A 126 9.05 -3.48 12.53
N SER A 127 7.75 -3.61 12.77
CA SER A 127 6.97 -2.52 13.33
C SER A 127 7.22 -2.40 14.83
N PRO A 128 7.51 -1.23 15.37
CA PRO A 128 7.55 -1.01 16.82
C PRO A 128 6.23 -1.37 17.50
N ILE A 129 5.10 -1.13 16.82
CA ILE A 129 3.75 -1.50 17.28
C ILE A 129 3.60 -3.03 17.44
N GLU A 130 4.25 -3.84 16.58
CA GLU A 130 4.18 -5.29 16.69
C GLU A 130 4.84 -5.85 17.96
N LYS A 131 5.89 -5.21 18.47
CA LYS A 131 6.61 -5.72 19.66
C LYS A 131 5.85 -5.47 20.96
N ASP A 132 5.40 -4.24 21.17
CA ASP A 132 4.73 -3.82 22.42
C ASP A 132 3.22 -3.74 22.29
N GLY A 133 2.70 -3.38 21.13
CA GLY A 133 1.27 -3.22 20.88
C GLY A 133 0.49 -4.54 20.94
N LEU A 134 1.10 -5.67 20.57
CA LEU A 134 0.45 -6.99 20.71
C LEU A 134 0.20 -7.38 22.17
N LYS A 135 0.97 -6.86 23.12
CA LYS A 135 0.83 -7.17 24.55
C LYS A 135 0.04 -6.11 25.31
N LYS A 136 0.28 -4.83 25.00
CA LYS A 136 -0.28 -3.70 25.76
C LYS A 136 -1.45 -3.03 25.06
N GLY A 137 -1.72 -3.37 23.80
CA GLY A 137 -2.62 -2.62 22.94
C GLY A 137 -1.99 -1.30 22.46
N ILE A 138 -2.75 -0.55 21.68
CA ILE A 138 -2.40 0.78 21.17
C ILE A 138 -3.52 1.76 21.45
N ARG A 139 -3.20 3.05 21.54
CA ARG A 139 -4.17 4.10 21.78
C ARG A 139 -4.67 4.64 20.45
N ALA A 140 -5.99 4.63 20.27
CA ALA A 140 -6.63 5.13 19.08
C ALA A 140 -7.45 6.40 19.37
N LYS A 141 -7.44 7.36 18.44
CA LYS A 141 -8.24 8.59 18.47
C LYS A 141 -9.19 8.56 17.27
N ILE A 142 -10.43 8.95 17.47
CA ILE A 142 -11.32 9.28 16.35
C ILE A 142 -10.81 10.59 15.74
N SER A 143 -10.48 10.55 14.44
CA SER A 143 -9.98 11.70 13.70
C SER A 143 -11.07 12.73 13.43
N SER A 144 -10.67 14.00 13.28
CA SER A 144 -11.54 15.05 12.72
C SER A 144 -11.77 14.89 11.22
N PHE A 145 -10.84 14.19 10.52
CA PHE A 145 -11.00 13.83 9.12
C PHE A 145 -11.96 12.66 8.97
N ARG A 146 -12.85 12.75 7.98
CA ARG A 146 -13.68 11.62 7.56
C ARG A 146 -12.95 10.77 6.54
N ARG A 147 -13.31 9.49 6.45
CA ARG A 147 -12.86 8.64 5.36
C ARG A 147 -13.35 9.19 4.02
N ASN A 148 -12.54 9.06 2.98
CA ASN A 148 -12.94 9.44 1.63
C ASN A 148 -14.27 8.79 1.25
N SER A 149 -15.24 9.60 0.83
CA SER A 149 -16.54 9.10 0.38
C SER A 149 -16.40 8.25 -0.88
N ALA A 150 -17.18 7.17 -0.96
CA ALA A 150 -17.20 6.27 -2.12
C ALA A 150 -17.57 6.98 -3.44
N ASN A 151 -18.30 8.12 -3.36
CA ASN A 151 -18.69 8.91 -4.51
C ASN A 151 -17.66 10.01 -4.89
N SER A 152 -16.65 10.24 -4.06
CA SER A 152 -15.62 11.28 -4.31
C SER A 152 -14.28 10.68 -4.75
N THR A 153 -14.01 9.42 -4.41
CA THR A 153 -12.77 8.73 -4.78
C THR A 153 -13.03 7.26 -5.09
N MET A 154 -12.10 6.64 -5.81
CA MET A 154 -12.14 5.20 -6.07
C MET A 154 -11.73 4.41 -4.83
N SER A 155 -12.58 4.37 -3.79
CA SER A 155 -12.28 3.78 -2.47
C SER A 155 -11.89 2.30 -2.53
N LYS A 156 -12.43 1.54 -3.49
CA LYS A 156 -12.11 0.12 -3.73
C LYS A 156 -10.75 -0.10 -4.40
N ALA A 157 -10.13 0.95 -4.97
CA ALA A 157 -8.78 0.87 -5.50
C ALA A 157 -7.75 1.26 -4.42
N LYS A 158 -6.67 0.49 -4.32
CA LYS A 158 -5.54 0.88 -3.46
C LYS A 158 -4.70 1.93 -4.18
N ALA A 159 -5.31 3.12 -4.39
CA ALA A 159 -4.74 4.23 -5.14
C ALA A 159 -3.85 5.11 -4.26
N VAL A 160 -2.77 5.64 -4.84
CA VAL A 160 -1.82 6.54 -4.16
C VAL A 160 -2.54 7.80 -3.65
N SER A 161 -3.43 8.38 -4.44
CA SER A 161 -4.20 9.59 -4.11
C SER A 161 -5.04 9.46 -2.83
N ASN A 162 -5.52 8.26 -2.50
CA ASN A 162 -6.36 8.05 -1.31
C ASN A 162 -5.58 8.18 0.01
N TYR A 163 -4.24 8.12 -0.05
CA TYR A 163 -3.40 8.06 1.15
C TYR A 163 -3.08 9.41 1.78
N LEU A 164 -3.38 10.52 1.14
CA LEU A 164 -3.27 11.84 1.77
C LEU A 164 -4.23 11.93 2.98
N ASN A 165 -5.46 11.48 2.81
CA ASN A 165 -6.44 11.40 3.90
C ASN A 165 -5.93 10.54 5.09
N SER A 166 -5.33 9.39 4.78
CA SER A 166 -4.71 8.51 5.79
C SER A 166 -3.52 9.16 6.50
N GLN A 167 -2.69 9.91 5.77
CA GLN A 167 -1.53 10.62 6.34
C GLN A 167 -1.97 11.74 7.28
N MET A 168 -2.93 12.57 6.85
CA MET A 168 -3.43 13.69 7.65
C MET A 168 -4.08 13.22 8.95
N SER A 169 -4.92 12.18 8.88
CA SER A 169 -5.55 11.61 10.08
C SER A 169 -4.53 10.95 11.03
N LYS A 170 -3.52 10.27 10.47
CA LYS A 170 -2.44 9.69 11.27
C LYS A 170 -1.63 10.77 11.97
N GLN A 171 -1.26 11.85 11.26
CA GLN A 171 -0.52 12.97 11.84
C GLN A 171 -1.30 13.62 12.98
N GLU A 172 -2.60 13.90 12.78
CA GLU A 172 -3.47 14.42 13.83
C GLU A 172 -3.48 13.55 15.09
N ALA A 173 -3.57 12.23 14.92
CA ALA A 173 -3.54 11.31 16.06
C ALA A 173 -2.21 11.36 16.81
N LEU A 174 -1.08 11.39 16.09
CA LEU A 174 0.26 11.48 16.68
C LEU A 174 0.46 12.80 17.43
N ASP A 175 0.04 13.92 16.87
CA ASP A 175 0.14 15.25 17.49
C ASP A 175 -0.70 15.34 18.78
N CYS A 176 -1.78 14.56 18.85
CA CYS A 176 -2.60 14.39 20.06
C CYS A 176 -2.08 13.32 21.04
N GLY A 177 -0.93 12.70 20.77
CA GLY A 177 -0.33 11.69 21.62
C GLY A 177 -0.95 10.28 21.52
N TYR A 178 -1.66 9.98 20.44
CA TYR A 178 -2.23 8.66 20.15
C TYR A 178 -1.39 7.90 19.12
N ASP A 179 -1.56 6.59 19.05
CA ASP A 179 -0.76 5.72 18.18
C ASP A 179 -1.38 5.55 16.79
N VAL A 180 -2.71 5.65 16.67
CA VAL A 180 -3.46 5.46 15.41
C VAL A 180 -4.72 6.32 15.39
N ALA A 181 -5.15 6.72 14.18
CA ALA A 181 -6.43 7.36 13.96
C ALA A 181 -7.50 6.33 13.53
N LEU A 182 -8.71 6.49 14.03
CA LEU A 182 -9.93 5.86 13.50
C LEU A 182 -10.68 6.91 12.70
N LEU A 183 -11.04 6.58 11.47
CA LEU A 183 -11.83 7.44 10.60
C LEU A 183 -13.29 6.98 10.61
N LEU A 184 -14.18 7.95 10.61
CA LEU A 184 -15.60 7.72 10.44
C LEU A 184 -15.99 7.95 8.97
N ASP A 185 -17.03 7.26 8.52
CA ASP A 185 -17.68 7.54 7.24
C ASP A 185 -18.52 8.83 7.28
N ASP A 186 -19.17 9.16 6.16
CA ASP A 186 -20.03 10.35 6.06
C ASP A 186 -21.24 10.28 7.00
N ASN A 187 -21.68 9.09 7.41
CA ASN A 187 -22.80 8.87 8.33
C ASN A 187 -22.37 8.85 9.81
N GLY A 188 -21.06 8.93 10.09
CA GLY A 188 -20.52 8.93 11.45
C GLY A 188 -20.25 7.54 12.02
N PHE A 189 -20.30 6.48 11.21
CA PHE A 189 -19.91 5.14 11.62
C PHE A 189 -18.41 4.92 11.42
N VAL A 190 -17.82 4.04 12.24
CA VAL A 190 -16.41 3.66 12.07
C VAL A 190 -16.21 2.98 10.71
N ALA A 191 -15.34 3.55 9.88
CA ALA A 191 -14.95 2.98 8.58
C ALA A 191 -13.72 2.10 8.70
N GLU A 192 -12.57 2.70 9.02
CA GLU A 192 -11.30 1.98 9.17
C GLU A 192 -10.31 2.82 9.99
N ALA A 193 -9.11 2.30 10.26
CA ALA A 193 -8.02 3.10 10.78
C ALA A 193 -7.24 3.77 9.63
N SER A 194 -6.28 4.65 9.99
CA SER A 194 -5.50 5.43 9.02
C SER A 194 -4.72 4.59 8.01
N GLY A 195 -4.33 3.37 8.36
CA GLY A 195 -3.60 2.46 7.47
C GLY A 195 -3.88 0.99 7.74
N GLU A 196 -4.81 0.70 8.64
CA GLU A 196 -5.16 -0.63 9.12
C GLU A 196 -6.67 -0.86 9.04
N CYS A 197 -7.09 -2.09 8.75
CA CYS A 197 -8.49 -2.48 8.85
C CYS A 197 -8.94 -2.51 10.32
N PHE A 198 -10.19 -2.12 10.57
CA PHE A 198 -10.80 -2.17 11.90
C PHE A 198 -11.67 -3.41 12.07
N PHE A 199 -11.52 -4.08 13.20
CA PHE A 199 -12.39 -5.18 13.64
C PHE A 199 -12.73 -4.99 15.12
N MET A 200 -13.94 -5.35 15.49
CA MET A 200 -14.42 -5.33 16.87
C MET A 200 -14.95 -6.70 17.27
N VAL A 201 -14.65 -7.11 18.49
CA VAL A 201 -15.29 -8.30 19.10
C VAL A 201 -16.33 -7.84 20.10
N ARG A 202 -17.60 -8.21 19.87
CA ARG A 202 -18.70 -7.97 20.80
C ARG A 202 -19.53 -9.25 20.95
N ASN A 203 -19.76 -9.67 22.17
CA ASN A 203 -20.49 -10.91 22.48
C ASN A 203 -19.91 -12.14 21.76
N LYS A 204 -18.58 -12.25 21.69
CA LYS A 204 -17.82 -13.32 20.98
C LYS A 204 -18.01 -13.33 19.46
N VAL A 205 -18.61 -12.32 18.87
CA VAL A 205 -18.77 -12.17 17.42
C VAL A 205 -17.75 -11.14 16.92
N LEU A 206 -16.99 -11.53 15.87
CA LEU A 206 -16.10 -10.63 15.14
C LEU A 206 -16.93 -9.78 14.17
N ILE A 207 -16.83 -8.48 14.31
CA ILE A 207 -17.59 -7.49 13.51
C ILE A 207 -16.57 -6.62 12.77
N SER A 208 -16.81 -6.37 11.49
CA SER A 208 -16.08 -5.36 10.72
C SER A 208 -17.04 -4.27 10.22
N PRO A 209 -16.55 -3.07 9.92
CA PRO A 209 -17.35 -2.06 9.24
C PRO A 209 -17.91 -2.58 7.92
N PHE A 210 -18.98 -1.99 7.46
CA PHE A 210 -19.63 -2.37 6.21
C PHE A 210 -18.77 -1.91 5.01
N ASN A 211 -18.49 -2.81 4.07
CA ASN A 211 -17.52 -2.59 2.99
C ASN A 211 -17.93 -1.53 1.95
N ASP A 212 -19.17 -1.06 1.93
CA ASP A 212 -19.61 -0.05 0.96
C ASP A 212 -19.21 1.38 1.37
N ASN A 213 -18.72 1.55 2.61
CA ASN A 213 -18.35 2.85 3.19
C ASN A 213 -16.84 2.95 3.50
N SER A 214 -16.03 1.98 3.04
CA SER A 214 -14.57 1.96 3.27
C SER A 214 -13.77 1.83 1.99
#